data_c6fec0febe6782355a7ccb0f1a044ff9
#
_entry.id   c6fec0febe6782355a7ccb0f1a044ff9
#
_cell.length_a   1.000
_cell.length_b   1.000
_cell.length_c   1.000
_cell.angle_alpha   90.00
_cell.angle_beta   90.00
_cell.angle_gamma   90.00
#
_symmetry.space_group_name_H-M   'P 1'
#
loop_
_entity.id
_entity.type
_entity.pdbx_description
1 polymer ?
#
loop_
_entity_poly.entity_id
_entity_poly.type
_entity_poly.pdbx_seq_one_letter_code
_entity_poly.pdbx_strand_id
1 'polypeptide(L)'
;MVEAEWRMSGYAPSMEEYMPVAEPSFGLGTTVLTFLFFVGPELTEAAVRSSEYVELYHHMNVCGRLLNDLQSCERERAQGKTNSVLLLARRHGGSVEAAKEEARGIIAASRMKMLRMLVGRDAAGDVPWLVRREFWNICRVVHVVYMEVDGYASPKEMMRVANEVVSEPLRVPGTGKTTNSTRAPAESDKFGQQAFLS
;
A
#
# COMPACT_ATOMS: atom_id res chain seq x y z
N MET A 1 -16.70 8.35 10.06
CA MET A 1 -17.90 9.18 10.19
C MET A 1 -18.00 10.17 9.04
N VAL A 2 -17.01 11.02 8.78
CA VAL A 2 -17.07 12.07 7.74
C VAL A 2 -17.36 11.53 6.32
N GLU A 3 -16.69 10.46 5.88
CA GLU A 3 -16.98 9.85 4.55
C GLU A 3 -18.43 9.33 4.43
N ALA A 4 -19.02 8.85 5.54
CA ALA A 4 -20.42 8.43 5.56
C ALA A 4 -21.36 9.63 5.45
N GLU A 5 -21.02 10.75 6.09
CA GLU A 5 -21.79 12.00 5.98
C GLU A 5 -21.76 12.55 4.57
N TRP A 6 -20.59 12.57 3.92
CA TRP A 6 -20.47 12.96 2.51
C TRP A 6 -21.35 12.11 1.60
N ARG A 7 -21.34 10.78 1.81
CA ARG A 7 -22.18 9.87 1.03
C ARG A 7 -23.68 10.13 1.27
N MET A 8 -24.09 10.37 2.52
CA MET A 8 -25.50 10.61 2.85
C MET A 8 -26.01 11.95 2.34
N SER A 9 -25.18 12.98 2.39
CA SER A 9 -25.51 14.33 1.93
C SER A 9 -25.35 14.53 0.42
N GLY A 10 -24.67 13.60 -0.27
CA GLY A 10 -24.26 13.78 -1.67
C GLY A 10 -23.16 14.82 -1.85
N TYR A 11 -22.52 15.23 -0.75
CA TYR A 11 -21.40 16.17 -0.82
C TYR A 11 -20.18 15.52 -1.45
N ALA A 12 -19.55 16.23 -2.33
CA ALA A 12 -18.35 15.78 -2.99
C ALA A 12 -17.17 16.67 -2.60
N PRO A 13 -16.30 16.20 -1.68
CA PRO A 13 -15.17 16.96 -1.18
C PRO A 13 -14.14 17.26 -2.27
N SER A 14 -13.29 18.24 -2.03
CA SER A 14 -12.04 18.41 -2.75
C SER A 14 -11.00 17.36 -2.33
N MET A 15 -9.89 17.22 -3.06
CA MET A 15 -8.79 16.33 -2.65
C MET A 15 -8.15 16.79 -1.33
N GLU A 16 -8.08 18.11 -1.10
CA GLU A 16 -7.56 18.71 0.12
C GLU A 16 -8.42 18.43 1.35
N GLU A 17 -9.73 18.29 1.17
CA GLU A 17 -10.66 17.86 2.22
C GLU A 17 -10.68 16.35 2.42
N TYR A 18 -10.55 15.59 1.32
CA TYR A 18 -10.63 14.14 1.30
C TYR A 18 -9.41 13.47 1.96
N MET A 19 -8.19 13.82 1.56
CA MET A 19 -6.99 13.11 1.99
C MET A 19 -6.78 13.11 3.51
N PRO A 20 -6.96 14.20 4.26
CA PRO A 20 -6.80 14.18 5.72
C PRO A 20 -7.77 13.22 6.44
N VAL A 21 -8.92 12.92 5.84
CA VAL A 21 -9.92 11.98 6.37
C VAL A 21 -9.62 10.56 5.89
N ALA A 22 -9.26 10.41 4.63
CA ALA A 22 -9.08 9.12 3.96
C ALA A 22 -7.79 8.41 4.37
N GLU A 23 -6.70 9.14 4.58
CA GLU A 23 -5.41 8.57 5.00
C GLU A 23 -5.53 7.77 6.30
N PRO A 24 -6.02 8.31 7.42
CA PRO A 24 -6.15 7.55 8.65
C PRO A 24 -7.23 6.45 8.56
N SER A 25 -8.27 6.62 7.75
CA SER A 25 -9.35 5.65 7.62
C SER A 25 -8.91 4.35 6.91
N PHE A 26 -7.81 4.38 6.17
CA PHE A 26 -7.24 3.21 5.52
C PHE A 26 -6.61 2.20 6.51
N GLY A 27 -6.23 2.65 7.73
CA GLY A 27 -5.79 1.81 8.83
C GLY A 27 -4.29 1.41 8.80
N LEU A 28 -3.49 1.86 7.84
CA LEU A 28 -2.05 1.57 7.81
C LEU A 28 -1.32 2.14 9.04
N GLY A 29 -1.77 3.26 9.55
CA GLY A 29 -1.21 3.85 10.75
C GLY A 29 -1.27 2.91 11.95
N THR A 30 -2.41 2.27 12.18
CA THR A 30 -2.57 1.27 13.24
C THR A 30 -1.67 0.06 12.98
N THR A 31 -1.59 -0.39 11.73
CA THR A 31 -0.75 -1.53 11.34
C THR A 31 0.73 -1.27 11.62
N VAL A 32 1.26 -0.10 11.20
CA VAL A 32 2.68 0.23 11.42
C VAL A 32 3.00 0.42 12.90
N LEU A 33 2.11 1.07 13.66
CA LEU A 33 2.31 1.26 15.10
C LEU A 33 2.34 -0.08 15.84
N THR A 34 1.42 -0.99 15.52
CA THR A 34 1.40 -2.35 16.09
C THR A 34 2.68 -3.10 15.73
N PHE A 35 3.12 -3.04 14.48
CA PHE A 35 4.35 -3.69 14.05
C PHE A 35 5.58 -3.12 14.79
N LEU A 36 5.72 -1.80 14.87
CA LEU A 36 6.83 -1.15 15.55
C LEU A 36 6.83 -1.46 17.06
N PHE A 37 5.66 -1.60 17.67
CA PHE A 37 5.55 -1.97 19.08
C PHE A 37 6.09 -3.39 19.36
N PHE A 38 5.82 -4.35 18.48
CA PHE A 38 6.22 -5.75 18.71
C PHE A 38 7.61 -6.10 18.17
N VAL A 39 8.08 -5.46 17.14
CA VAL A 39 9.28 -5.87 16.37
C VAL A 39 10.27 -4.74 16.20
N GLY A 40 9.84 -3.51 16.40
CA GLY A 40 10.66 -2.32 16.16
C GLY A 40 11.62 -1.99 17.31
N PRO A 41 12.54 -1.05 17.06
CA PRO A 41 13.32 -0.44 18.13
C PRO A 41 12.42 0.44 19.02
N GLU A 42 12.86 0.68 20.24
CA GLU A 42 12.20 1.67 21.10
C GLU A 42 12.16 3.04 20.42
N LEU A 43 10.95 3.59 20.34
CA LEU A 43 10.72 4.93 19.82
C LEU A 43 10.54 5.89 20.97
N THR A 44 11.34 6.94 21.00
CA THR A 44 11.15 8.03 21.93
C THR A 44 9.95 8.89 21.53
N GLU A 45 9.32 9.57 22.48
CA GLU A 45 8.25 10.52 22.17
C GLU A 45 8.75 11.63 21.23
N ALA A 46 9.98 12.08 21.39
CA ALA A 46 10.60 13.07 20.50
C ALA A 46 10.66 12.57 19.04
N ALA A 47 11.07 11.31 18.83
CA ALA A 47 11.10 10.72 17.50
C ALA A 47 9.71 10.66 16.85
N VAL A 48 8.68 10.25 17.59
CA VAL A 48 7.29 10.16 17.08
C VAL A 48 6.70 11.54 16.77
N ARG A 49 7.14 12.57 17.47
CA ARG A 49 6.69 13.97 17.25
C ARG A 49 7.53 14.72 16.23
N SER A 50 8.62 14.12 15.72
CA SER A 50 9.49 14.75 14.74
C SER A 50 8.79 14.96 13.40
N SER A 51 9.21 15.99 12.66
CA SER A 51 8.71 16.22 11.29
C SER A 51 9.02 15.04 10.38
N GLU A 52 10.17 14.38 10.57
CA GLU A 52 10.57 13.20 9.80
C GLU A 52 9.59 12.04 9.96
N TYR A 53 9.16 11.73 11.20
CA TYR A 53 8.18 10.68 11.46
C TYR A 53 6.82 11.03 10.83
N VAL A 54 6.38 12.27 11.00
CA VAL A 54 5.12 12.75 10.43
C VAL A 54 5.12 12.64 8.91
N GLU A 55 6.23 13.00 8.24
CA GLU A 55 6.36 12.87 6.79
C GLU A 55 6.36 11.40 6.32
N LEU A 56 7.10 10.52 7.00
CA LEU A 56 7.09 9.08 6.71
C LEU A 56 5.67 8.50 6.82
N TYR A 57 4.99 8.83 7.91
CA TYR A 57 3.63 8.41 8.19
C TYR A 57 2.66 8.91 7.11
N HIS A 58 2.73 10.19 6.76
CA HIS A 58 1.92 10.80 5.72
C HIS A 58 2.13 10.10 4.37
N HIS A 59 3.38 10.01 3.90
CA HIS A 59 3.66 9.43 2.58
C HIS A 59 3.30 7.95 2.48
N MET A 60 3.45 7.18 3.56
CA MET A 60 2.97 5.80 3.62
C MET A 60 1.44 5.72 3.44
N ASN A 61 0.70 6.55 4.18
CA ASN A 61 -0.76 6.56 4.11
C ASN A 61 -1.28 7.05 2.75
N VAL A 62 -0.66 8.08 2.16
CA VAL A 62 -0.95 8.54 0.79
C VAL A 62 -0.79 7.40 -0.20
N CYS A 63 0.35 6.69 -0.16
CA CYS A 63 0.57 5.54 -1.04
C CYS A 63 -0.50 4.47 -0.86
N GLY A 64 -0.80 4.10 0.39
CA GLY A 64 -1.79 3.06 0.69
C GLY A 64 -3.19 3.44 0.23
N ARG A 65 -3.63 4.65 0.57
CA ARG A 65 -4.96 5.12 0.20
C ARG A 65 -5.15 5.22 -1.31
N LEU A 66 -4.21 5.85 -2.01
CA LEU A 66 -4.33 6.03 -3.47
C LEU A 66 -4.22 4.71 -4.23
N LEU A 67 -3.38 3.77 -3.78
CA LEU A 67 -3.30 2.44 -4.38
C LEU A 67 -4.63 1.68 -4.22
N ASN A 68 -5.25 1.73 -3.03
CA ASN A 68 -6.56 1.15 -2.82
C ASN A 68 -7.62 1.80 -3.72
N ASP A 69 -7.65 3.13 -3.78
CA ASP A 69 -8.62 3.89 -4.56
C ASP A 69 -8.50 3.61 -6.06
N LEU A 70 -7.28 3.41 -6.58
CA LEU A 70 -7.06 3.02 -7.98
C LEU A 70 -7.73 1.68 -8.31
N GLN A 71 -7.65 0.71 -7.42
CA GLN A 71 -8.19 -0.64 -7.63
C GLN A 71 -9.69 -0.74 -7.29
N SER A 72 -10.16 0.07 -6.35
CA SER A 72 -11.57 0.04 -5.90
C SER A 72 -12.48 1.01 -6.65
N CYS A 73 -11.95 1.84 -7.54
CA CYS A 73 -12.62 2.97 -8.17
C CYS A 73 -14.01 2.60 -8.74
N GLU A 74 -14.10 1.57 -9.59
CA GLU A 74 -15.35 1.18 -10.23
C GLU A 74 -16.37 0.60 -9.23
N ARG A 75 -15.90 -0.22 -8.29
CA ARG A 75 -16.71 -0.78 -7.23
C ARG A 75 -17.29 0.31 -6.33
N GLU A 76 -16.45 1.26 -5.91
CA GLU A 76 -16.85 2.35 -5.02
C GLU A 76 -17.74 3.37 -5.73
N ARG A 77 -17.51 3.62 -7.01
CA ARG A 77 -18.40 4.40 -7.86
C ARG A 77 -19.81 3.81 -7.88
N ALA A 78 -19.93 2.49 -8.08
CA ALA A 78 -21.21 1.81 -8.08
C ALA A 78 -21.92 1.83 -6.71
N GLN A 79 -21.15 1.96 -5.62
CA GLN A 79 -21.64 2.06 -4.25
C GLN A 79 -21.91 3.50 -3.78
N GLY A 80 -21.66 4.50 -4.63
CA GLY A 80 -21.79 5.92 -4.26
C GLY A 80 -20.81 6.35 -3.17
N LYS A 81 -19.65 5.69 -3.06
CA LYS A 81 -18.59 6.04 -2.11
C LYS A 81 -17.65 7.09 -2.71
N THR A 82 -17.08 7.90 -1.82
CA THR A 82 -16.03 8.85 -2.20
C THR A 82 -14.74 8.07 -2.49
N ASN A 83 -14.07 8.45 -3.59
CA ASN A 83 -12.82 7.82 -4.03
C ASN A 83 -11.96 8.90 -4.71
N SER A 84 -10.66 8.93 -4.40
CA SER A 84 -9.74 9.95 -4.91
C SER A 84 -9.68 10.03 -6.43
N VAL A 85 -9.74 8.89 -7.13
CA VAL A 85 -9.76 8.85 -8.60
C VAL A 85 -10.99 9.56 -9.16
N LEU A 86 -12.15 9.38 -8.54
CA LEU A 86 -13.38 10.05 -8.95
C LEU A 86 -13.35 11.56 -8.68
N LEU A 87 -12.70 11.96 -7.59
CA LEU A 87 -12.49 13.38 -7.28
C LEU A 87 -11.53 14.03 -8.28
N LEU A 88 -10.40 13.38 -8.57
CA LEU A 88 -9.44 13.83 -9.58
C LEU A 88 -10.05 13.88 -10.98
N ALA A 89 -10.90 12.92 -11.36
CA ALA A 89 -11.54 12.90 -12.66
C ALA A 89 -12.35 14.18 -12.94
N ARG A 90 -12.94 14.81 -11.92
CA ARG A 90 -13.62 16.09 -12.07
C ARG A 90 -12.70 17.21 -12.57
N ARG A 91 -11.43 17.21 -12.13
CA ARG A 91 -10.40 18.16 -12.56
C ARG A 91 -9.98 17.91 -14.02
N HIS A 92 -10.14 16.68 -14.49
CA HIS A 92 -9.82 16.23 -15.84
C HIS A 92 -11.06 16.14 -16.76
N GLY A 93 -12.10 16.93 -16.53
CA GLY A 93 -13.30 16.93 -17.37
C GLY A 93 -14.05 15.58 -17.39
N GLY A 94 -13.91 14.77 -16.34
CA GLY A 94 -14.53 13.45 -16.23
C GLY A 94 -13.66 12.28 -16.68
N SER A 95 -12.43 12.54 -17.13
CA SER A 95 -11.51 11.47 -17.56
C SER A 95 -10.96 10.67 -16.37
N VAL A 96 -11.42 9.44 -16.21
CA VAL A 96 -10.95 8.50 -15.18
C VAL A 96 -9.50 8.07 -15.46
N GLU A 97 -9.12 7.87 -16.71
CA GLU A 97 -7.76 7.45 -17.06
C GLU A 97 -6.73 8.55 -16.75
N ALA A 98 -7.04 9.82 -17.06
CA ALA A 98 -6.19 10.93 -16.68
C ALA A 98 -6.08 11.08 -15.15
N ALA A 99 -7.16 10.85 -14.42
CA ALA A 99 -7.18 10.85 -12.97
C ALA A 99 -6.35 9.72 -12.36
N LYS A 100 -6.42 8.51 -12.91
CA LYS A 100 -5.58 7.38 -12.51
C LYS A 100 -4.09 7.68 -12.74
N GLU A 101 -3.75 8.35 -13.82
CA GLU A 101 -2.37 8.72 -14.11
C GLU A 101 -1.85 9.78 -13.14
N GLU A 102 -2.66 10.80 -12.82
CA GLU A 102 -2.33 11.77 -11.77
C GLU A 102 -2.12 11.07 -10.41
N ALA A 103 -3.02 10.15 -10.03
CA ALA A 103 -2.89 9.39 -8.78
C ALA A 103 -1.60 8.56 -8.74
N ARG A 104 -1.22 7.89 -9.85
CA ARG A 104 0.07 7.18 -9.96
C ARG A 104 1.26 8.11 -9.80
N GLY A 105 1.18 9.31 -10.37
CA GLY A 105 2.20 10.35 -10.20
C GLY A 105 2.38 10.76 -8.74
N ILE A 106 1.29 10.97 -8.01
CA ILE A 106 1.32 11.30 -6.56
C ILE A 106 1.95 10.15 -5.76
N ILE A 107 1.57 8.90 -6.04
CA ILE A 107 2.15 7.71 -5.41
C ILE A 107 3.66 7.64 -5.67
N ALA A 108 4.09 7.82 -6.92
CA ALA A 108 5.50 7.79 -7.30
C ALA A 108 6.30 8.89 -6.57
N ALA A 109 5.76 10.11 -6.49
CA ALA A 109 6.38 11.22 -5.77
C ALA A 109 6.51 10.92 -4.26
N SER A 110 5.47 10.39 -3.63
CA SER A 110 5.48 10.01 -2.21
C SER A 110 6.50 8.91 -1.93
N ARG A 111 6.54 7.87 -2.77
CA ARG A 111 7.54 6.78 -2.66
C ARG A 111 8.97 7.30 -2.82
N MET A 112 9.20 8.22 -3.77
CA MET A 112 10.52 8.81 -3.96
C MET A 112 10.97 9.62 -2.74
N LYS A 113 10.07 10.34 -2.09
CA LYS A 113 10.37 11.07 -0.84
C LYS A 113 10.73 10.09 0.28
N MET A 114 9.94 9.04 0.50
CA MET A 114 10.26 8.00 1.49
C MET A 114 11.62 7.33 1.22
N LEU A 115 11.92 7.02 -0.04
CA LEU A 115 13.20 6.43 -0.43
C LEU A 115 14.37 7.38 -0.12
N ARG A 116 14.25 8.67 -0.38
CA ARG A 116 15.26 9.67 -0.04
C ARG A 116 15.50 9.75 1.47
N MET A 117 14.43 9.68 2.27
CA MET A 117 14.52 9.64 3.74
C MET A 117 15.19 8.35 4.23
N LEU A 118 14.96 7.22 3.55
CA LEU A 118 15.60 5.94 3.89
C LEU A 118 17.09 5.92 3.59
N VAL A 119 17.52 6.44 2.41
CA VAL A 119 18.91 6.39 1.96
C VAL A 119 19.72 7.64 2.34
N GLY A 120 19.06 8.68 2.84
CA GLY A 120 19.72 9.89 3.31
C GLY A 120 20.77 9.56 4.38
N ARG A 121 21.95 10.16 4.24
CA ARG A 121 23.13 9.88 5.09
C ARG A 121 23.06 10.54 6.46
N ASP A 122 22.00 11.27 6.77
CA ASP A 122 21.87 11.93 8.06
C ASP A 122 21.64 10.90 9.15
N ALA A 123 22.75 10.33 9.63
CA ALA A 123 22.76 9.49 10.83
C ALA A 123 22.26 10.24 12.08
N ALA A 124 21.98 11.54 11.95
CA ALA A 124 21.44 12.43 12.96
C ALA A 124 19.93 12.69 12.80
N GLY A 125 19.22 11.92 11.95
CA GLY A 125 17.76 12.02 11.85
C GLY A 125 17.10 11.62 13.17
N ASP A 126 15.98 12.28 13.50
CA ASP A 126 15.22 12.00 14.72
C ASP A 126 14.63 10.59 14.74
N VAL A 127 14.40 10.00 13.57
CA VAL A 127 13.81 8.67 13.41
C VAL A 127 14.89 7.62 13.15
N PRO A 128 15.00 6.55 13.96
CA PRO A 128 15.96 5.48 13.75
C PRO A 128 15.84 4.85 12.34
N TRP A 129 16.98 4.52 11.72
CA TRP A 129 16.99 3.92 10.36
C TRP A 129 16.12 2.68 10.24
N LEU A 130 16.08 1.82 11.26
CA LEU A 130 15.20 0.64 11.27
C LEU A 130 13.74 1.01 11.13
N VAL A 131 13.30 2.10 11.79
CA VAL A 131 11.91 2.59 11.70
C VAL A 131 11.63 3.12 10.29
N ARG A 132 12.53 3.93 9.72
CA ARG A 132 12.42 4.44 8.33
C ARG A 132 12.31 3.28 7.34
N ARG A 133 13.12 2.24 7.53
CA ARG A 133 13.08 1.01 6.72
C ARG A 133 11.74 0.30 6.82
N GLU A 134 11.15 0.22 8.00
CA GLU A 134 9.86 -0.46 8.17
C GLU A 134 8.69 0.31 7.52
N PHE A 135 8.68 1.64 7.59
CA PHE A 135 7.74 2.44 6.81
C PHE A 135 7.85 2.15 5.30
N TRP A 136 9.08 2.04 4.79
CA TRP A 136 9.34 1.69 3.40
C TRP A 136 8.88 0.26 3.06
N ASN A 137 9.16 -0.70 3.94
CA ASN A 137 8.75 -2.09 3.74
C ASN A 137 7.22 -2.22 3.69
N ILE A 138 6.50 -1.55 4.58
CA ILE A 138 5.03 -1.52 4.56
C ILE A 138 4.52 -0.92 3.25
N CYS A 139 5.10 0.19 2.79
CA CYS A 139 4.75 0.79 1.51
C CYS A 139 4.96 -0.19 0.34
N ARG A 140 6.03 -1.01 0.37
CA ARG A 140 6.29 -2.06 -0.63
C ARG A 140 5.25 -3.17 -0.58
N VAL A 141 4.91 -3.66 0.62
CA VAL A 141 3.88 -4.70 0.81
C VAL A 141 2.52 -4.21 0.29
N VAL A 142 2.12 -3.00 0.66
CA VAL A 142 0.88 -2.40 0.17
C VAL A 142 0.88 -2.26 -1.36
N HIS A 143 2.02 -1.91 -1.94
CA HIS A 143 2.14 -1.86 -3.40
C HIS A 143 1.91 -3.22 -4.04
N VAL A 144 2.46 -4.31 -3.48
CA VAL A 144 2.23 -5.68 -3.97
C VAL A 144 0.75 -6.07 -3.84
N VAL A 145 0.12 -5.74 -2.70
CA VAL A 145 -1.31 -6.03 -2.46
C VAL A 145 -2.24 -5.38 -3.49
N TYR A 146 -1.89 -4.19 -3.99
CA TYR A 146 -2.70 -3.42 -4.92
C TYR A 146 -2.08 -3.26 -6.33
N MET A 147 -1.07 -4.05 -6.68
CA MET A 147 -0.32 -3.89 -7.94
C MET A 147 -1.19 -4.15 -9.17
N GLU A 148 -1.89 -5.27 -9.19
CA GLU A 148 -2.73 -5.69 -10.32
C GLU A 148 -4.22 -5.65 -9.99
N VAL A 149 -4.56 -6.04 -8.76
CA VAL A 149 -5.94 -6.14 -8.26
C VAL A 149 -6.00 -5.69 -6.80
N ASP A 150 -7.21 -5.48 -6.29
CA ASP A 150 -7.43 -5.33 -4.86
C ASP A 150 -7.21 -6.70 -4.17
N GLY A 151 -6.03 -6.91 -3.59
CA GLY A 151 -5.64 -8.17 -2.97
C GLY A 151 -6.55 -8.61 -1.82
N TYR A 152 -7.21 -7.68 -1.14
CA TYR A 152 -8.20 -7.99 -0.10
C TYR A 152 -9.51 -8.50 -0.70
N ALA A 153 -9.92 -7.95 -1.84
CA ALA A 153 -11.12 -8.38 -2.55
C ALA A 153 -10.88 -9.62 -3.42
N SER A 154 -9.62 -9.97 -3.69
CA SER A 154 -9.22 -11.06 -4.59
C SER A 154 -8.19 -12.00 -3.94
N PRO A 155 -8.54 -12.72 -2.86
CA PRO A 155 -7.59 -13.53 -2.08
C PRO A 155 -6.91 -14.63 -2.89
N LYS A 156 -7.58 -15.21 -3.89
CA LYS A 156 -6.97 -16.24 -4.75
C LYS A 156 -5.84 -15.66 -5.60
N GLU A 157 -6.02 -14.46 -6.13
CA GLU A 157 -5.01 -13.77 -6.92
C GLU A 157 -3.83 -13.34 -6.04
N MET A 158 -4.11 -12.86 -4.82
CA MET A 158 -3.07 -12.54 -3.85
C MET A 158 -2.23 -13.76 -3.48
N MET A 159 -2.86 -14.93 -3.29
CA MET A 159 -2.15 -16.18 -3.05
C MET A 159 -1.27 -16.59 -4.23
N ARG A 160 -1.73 -16.38 -5.47
CA ARG A 160 -0.92 -16.63 -6.68
C ARG A 160 0.34 -15.76 -6.67
N VAL A 161 0.18 -14.45 -6.48
CA VAL A 161 1.31 -13.51 -6.41
C VAL A 161 2.28 -13.86 -5.28
N ALA A 162 1.78 -14.18 -4.09
CA ALA A 162 2.60 -14.58 -2.97
C ALA A 162 3.41 -15.85 -3.27
N ASN A 163 2.79 -16.85 -3.88
CA ASN A 163 3.46 -18.10 -4.28
C ASN A 163 4.53 -17.86 -5.36
N GLU A 164 4.28 -17.01 -6.33
CA GLU A 164 5.28 -16.62 -7.33
C GLU A 164 6.51 -15.97 -6.67
N VAL A 165 6.29 -15.02 -5.75
CA VAL A 165 7.39 -14.34 -5.05
C VAL A 165 8.20 -15.30 -4.15
N VAL A 166 7.53 -16.25 -3.49
CA VAL A 166 8.18 -17.17 -2.53
C VAL A 166 8.81 -18.36 -3.22
N SER A 167 8.19 -18.89 -4.29
CA SER A 167 8.52 -20.19 -4.87
C SER A 167 9.24 -20.10 -6.19
N GLU A 168 9.13 -19.01 -6.95
CA GLU A 168 9.81 -18.86 -8.21
C GLU A 168 11.20 -18.23 -8.06
N PRO A 169 12.22 -18.77 -8.74
CA PRO A 169 13.55 -18.16 -8.79
C PRO A 169 13.50 -16.77 -9.42
N LEU A 170 14.24 -15.81 -8.87
CA LEU A 170 14.40 -14.48 -9.46
C LEU A 170 14.99 -14.59 -10.86
N ARG A 171 14.26 -14.11 -11.87
CA ARG A 171 14.76 -13.98 -13.24
C ARG A 171 15.58 -12.70 -13.35
N VAL A 172 16.90 -12.83 -13.43
CA VAL A 172 17.79 -11.69 -13.70
C VAL A 172 17.76 -11.39 -15.19
N PRO A 173 17.33 -10.20 -15.63
CA PRO A 173 17.37 -9.84 -17.04
C PRO A 173 18.81 -9.89 -17.56
N GLY A 174 19.08 -10.67 -18.61
CA GLY A 174 20.40 -10.72 -19.28
C GLY A 174 21.26 -11.96 -19.04
N THR A 175 20.90 -12.89 -18.17
CA THR A 175 21.59 -14.18 -18.05
C THR A 175 20.83 -15.26 -18.78
N GLY A 176 20.91 -15.26 -20.10
CA GLY A 176 20.44 -16.37 -20.93
C GLY A 176 21.28 -17.63 -20.76
N LYS A 177 20.99 -18.45 -19.74
CA LYS A 177 21.30 -19.88 -19.73
C LYS A 177 20.12 -20.62 -19.13
N THR A 178 19.34 -21.21 -20.01
CA THR A 178 18.31 -22.19 -19.70
C THR A 178 19.00 -23.42 -19.13
N THR A 179 18.98 -23.63 -17.83
CA THR A 179 19.23 -24.95 -17.26
C THR A 179 17.87 -25.59 -17.05
N ASN A 180 17.52 -26.51 -17.95
CA ASN A 180 16.45 -27.48 -17.74
C ASN A 180 16.83 -28.35 -16.52
N SER A 181 16.28 -28.02 -15.36
CA SER A 181 16.23 -28.93 -14.23
C SER A 181 14.85 -29.56 -14.23
N THR A 182 14.75 -30.71 -14.81
CA THR A 182 13.64 -31.67 -14.64
C THR A 182 13.62 -32.11 -13.18
N ARG A 183 12.85 -31.44 -12.35
CA ARG A 183 12.52 -31.92 -11.01
C ARG A 183 11.16 -32.62 -11.12
N ALA A 184 11.16 -33.93 -10.82
CA ALA A 184 9.96 -34.74 -10.74
C ALA A 184 8.93 -34.12 -9.77
N PRO A 185 7.63 -34.29 -10.01
CA PRO A 185 6.61 -33.76 -9.12
C PRO A 185 6.70 -34.46 -7.76
N ALA A 186 6.84 -33.68 -6.70
CA ALA A 186 6.72 -34.17 -5.33
C ALA A 186 5.26 -34.58 -5.11
N GLU A 187 5.08 -35.81 -4.60
CA GLU A 187 3.79 -36.33 -4.19
C GLU A 187 3.08 -35.38 -3.22
N SER A 188 1.82 -35.11 -3.53
CA SER A 188 0.94 -34.28 -2.73
C SER A 188 0.64 -34.96 -1.40
N ASP A 189 1.23 -34.45 -0.34
CA ASP A 189 0.86 -34.80 1.03
C ASP A 189 -0.57 -34.34 1.32
N LYS A 190 -1.44 -35.32 1.54
CA LYS A 190 -2.84 -35.18 1.97
C LYS A 190 -2.90 -34.84 3.46
N PHE A 191 -2.41 -33.70 3.87
CA PHE A 191 -2.62 -33.20 5.24
C PHE A 191 -2.90 -31.69 5.19
N GLY A 192 -4.16 -31.30 5.36
CA GLY A 192 -4.52 -29.89 5.47
C GLY A 192 -5.97 -29.52 5.24
N GLN A 193 -6.90 -30.47 5.29
CA GLN A 193 -8.34 -30.13 5.11
C GLN A 193 -9.21 -30.37 6.36
N GLN A 194 -8.69 -30.13 7.57
CA GLN A 194 -9.52 -30.29 8.78
C GLN A 194 -9.20 -29.31 9.91
N ALA A 195 -9.07 -28.02 9.64
CA ALA A 195 -8.87 -27.04 10.71
C ALA A 195 -9.47 -25.64 10.44
N PHE A 196 -10.63 -25.55 9.78
CA PHE A 196 -11.39 -24.28 9.72
C PHE A 196 -12.91 -24.52 9.67
N LEU A 197 -13.44 -25.33 10.61
CA LEU A 197 -14.87 -25.36 10.95
C LEU A 197 -15.02 -25.89 12.37
N SER A 198 -14.83 -25.02 13.34
CA SER A 198 -15.47 -25.07 14.66
C SER A 198 -15.33 -23.71 15.34
#